data_ab3b733a87edb60d8ed1e04a1257de70
#
_entry.id   ab3b733a87edb60d8ed1e04a1257de70
#
_cell.length_a   1.000
_cell.length_b   1.000
_cell.length_c   1.000
_cell.angle_alpha   90.00
_cell.angle_beta   90.00
_cell.angle_gamma   90.00
#
_symmetry.space_group_name_H-M   'P 1'
#
loop_
_entity.id
_entity.type
_entity.pdbx_description
1 polymer ?
#
loop_
_entity_poly.entity_id
_entity_poly.type
_entity_poly.pdbx_seq_one_letter_code
_entity_poly.pdbx_strand_id
1 'polypeptide(L)'
;LFSRLAFVLMAVVFGVVRMRNAYMRCPVSIWLFLGVFLLAYIYHGVGITMGYHRLLSHRSYKVPKWLEYLIVSGGYLCLEGSPIFWVTTHRRHHRYSDKPGDPHSPLDGQWHAFLGWMYKPTVLISAEESRVLAPDLYRDQLYRFLHVNHSHKDGLLCLAISIVYRAAIWFLFGPVVFAAELLASICAFCAPLLVNLYCHKPELGYQTYACGDQSRNVWWVAILSFGEGWHNNHHALPQSARFGLGKGEFDFTWMSLNFLKLFGLVSDIRLPKKNKLAELETADVS
;
A
#
# COMPACT_ATOMS: atom_id res chain seq x y z
N LEU A 1 3.58 10.84 22.77
CA LEU A 1 4.04 9.66 22.02
C LEU A 1 4.66 10.08 20.69
N PHE A 2 4.08 11.07 20.01
CA PHE A 2 4.50 11.59 18.70
C PHE A 2 5.90 12.19 18.67
N SER A 3 6.20 13.02 19.68
CA SER A 3 7.54 13.61 19.80
C SER A 3 8.62 12.55 19.95
N ARG A 4 8.29 11.42 20.59
CA ARG A 4 9.23 10.30 20.77
C ARG A 4 9.39 9.45 19.51
N LEU A 5 8.33 9.24 18.71
CA LEU A 5 8.44 8.51 17.43
C LEU A 5 9.16 9.32 16.37
N ALA A 6 8.87 10.63 16.27
CA ALA A 6 9.61 11.55 15.40
C ALA A 6 11.08 11.65 15.83
N PHE A 7 11.36 11.65 17.14
CA PHE A 7 12.72 11.67 17.67
C PHE A 7 13.47 10.36 17.36
N VAL A 8 12.81 9.20 17.47
CA VAL A 8 13.39 7.91 17.09
C VAL A 8 13.64 7.83 15.58
N LEU A 9 12.70 8.29 14.76
CA LEU A 9 12.89 8.37 13.30
C LEU A 9 14.03 9.32 12.95
N MET A 10 14.11 10.48 13.57
CA MET A 10 15.23 11.42 13.39
C MET A 10 16.55 10.84 13.91
N ALA A 11 16.58 10.17 15.05
CA ALA A 11 17.79 9.55 15.59
C ALA A 11 18.28 8.40 14.69
N VAL A 12 17.37 7.62 14.09
CA VAL A 12 17.70 6.59 13.10
C VAL A 12 18.24 7.23 11.82
N VAL A 13 17.61 8.29 11.30
CA VAL A 13 18.09 9.03 10.14
C VAL A 13 19.45 9.68 10.41
N PHE A 14 19.64 10.29 11.57
CA PHE A 14 20.95 10.86 11.97
C PHE A 14 22.00 9.78 12.23
N GLY A 15 21.63 8.64 12.77
CA GLY A 15 22.51 7.47 12.93
C GLY A 15 22.97 6.93 11.57
N VAL A 16 22.08 6.82 10.61
CA VAL A 16 22.37 6.47 9.21
C VAL A 16 23.31 7.48 8.55
N VAL A 17 23.09 8.80 8.78
CA VAL A 17 23.93 9.86 8.24
C VAL A 17 25.33 9.86 8.88
N ARG A 18 25.45 9.54 10.16
CA ARG A 18 26.75 9.45 10.86
C ARG A 18 27.57 8.23 10.46
N MET A 19 26.92 7.11 10.15
CA MET A 19 27.57 5.92 9.54
C MET A 19 28.08 6.20 8.11
N ARG A 20 27.56 7.21 7.43
CA ARG A 20 27.97 7.64 6.09
C ARG A 20 29.49 7.87 5.96
N ASN A 21 30.16 8.41 6.98
CA ASN A 21 31.57 8.78 6.90
C ASN A 21 32.55 7.60 7.08
N ALA A 22 32.11 6.49 7.66
CA ALA A 22 32.97 5.32 7.90
C ALA A 22 32.87 4.26 6.80
N TYR A 23 31.67 4.07 6.23
CA TYR A 23 31.38 2.98 5.27
C TYR A 23 31.35 3.40 3.81
N MET A 24 31.11 4.70 3.50
CA MET A 24 31.00 5.22 2.12
C MET A 24 32.35 5.26 1.34
N ARG A 25 33.44 4.87 1.93
CA ARG A 25 34.74 4.79 1.23
C ARG A 25 34.94 3.49 0.44
N CYS A 26 34.00 2.53 0.54
CA CYS A 26 34.09 1.28 -0.21
C CYS A 26 32.99 1.25 -1.28
N PRO A 27 33.31 1.21 -2.59
CA PRO A 27 32.31 1.17 -3.67
C PRO A 27 31.35 -0.04 -3.55
N VAL A 28 31.79 -1.13 -2.96
CA VAL A 28 30.94 -2.32 -2.71
C VAL A 28 29.78 -2.00 -1.78
N SER A 29 29.93 -1.11 -0.81
CA SER A 29 28.88 -0.82 0.15
C SER A 29 27.73 0.01 -0.45
N ILE A 30 27.99 0.88 -1.42
CA ILE A 30 26.92 1.68 -2.09
C ILE A 30 26.10 0.78 -3.02
N TRP A 31 26.72 -0.09 -3.79
CA TRP A 31 25.99 -1.01 -4.67
C TRP A 31 25.16 -2.03 -3.88
N LEU A 32 25.70 -2.52 -2.76
CA LEU A 32 24.94 -3.37 -1.84
C LEU A 32 23.74 -2.62 -1.28
N PHE A 33 23.94 -1.38 -0.82
CA PHE A 33 22.84 -0.54 -0.32
C PHE A 33 21.75 -0.35 -1.37
N LEU A 34 22.12 0.07 -2.59
CA LEU A 34 21.16 0.32 -3.67
C LEU A 34 20.42 -0.96 -4.09
N GLY A 35 21.14 -2.09 -4.18
CA GLY A 35 20.54 -3.38 -4.51
C GLY A 35 19.53 -3.85 -3.46
N VAL A 36 19.91 -3.78 -2.18
CA VAL A 36 19.02 -4.13 -1.06
C VAL A 36 17.83 -3.17 -0.99
N PHE A 37 18.06 -1.86 -1.12
CA PHE A 37 16.99 -0.86 -1.16
C PHE A 37 15.97 -1.19 -2.25
N LEU A 38 16.43 -1.44 -3.47
CA LEU A 38 15.53 -1.74 -4.60
C LEU A 38 14.73 -3.03 -4.38
N LEU A 39 15.39 -4.10 -3.94
CA LEU A 39 14.72 -5.38 -3.67
C LEU A 39 13.72 -5.27 -2.52
N ALA A 40 14.07 -4.60 -1.43
CA ALA A 40 13.18 -4.37 -0.30
C ALA A 40 12.00 -3.45 -0.69
N TYR A 41 12.24 -2.39 -1.48
CA TYR A 41 11.18 -1.51 -1.98
C TYR A 41 10.18 -2.27 -2.86
N ILE A 42 10.68 -3.13 -3.76
CA ILE A 42 9.82 -3.99 -4.58
C ILE A 42 9.02 -4.96 -3.69
N TYR A 43 9.67 -5.62 -2.73
CA TYR A 43 9.02 -6.57 -1.84
C TYR A 43 7.88 -5.92 -1.03
N HIS A 44 8.14 -4.80 -0.40
CA HIS A 44 7.15 -4.06 0.38
C HIS A 44 6.06 -3.45 -0.51
N GLY A 45 6.44 -2.83 -1.63
CA GLY A 45 5.51 -2.27 -2.60
C GLY A 45 4.56 -3.33 -3.17
N VAL A 46 5.08 -4.48 -3.56
CA VAL A 46 4.27 -5.64 -3.99
C VAL A 46 3.38 -6.14 -2.85
N GLY A 47 3.88 -6.16 -1.61
CA GLY A 47 3.10 -6.52 -0.43
C GLY A 47 1.85 -5.65 -0.24
N ILE A 48 1.97 -4.36 -0.50
CA ILE A 48 0.87 -3.40 -0.43
C ILE A 48 -0.03 -3.55 -1.68
N THR A 49 0.53 -3.41 -2.86
CA THR A 49 -0.24 -3.25 -4.10
C THR A 49 -0.84 -4.56 -4.60
N MET A 50 -0.03 -5.63 -4.70
CA MET A 50 -0.54 -6.96 -5.00
C MET A 50 -1.30 -7.54 -3.81
N GLY A 51 -0.67 -7.55 -2.62
CA GLY A 51 -1.19 -8.22 -1.43
C GLY A 51 -2.42 -7.54 -0.87
N TYR A 52 -2.22 -6.44 -0.15
CA TYR A 52 -3.28 -5.77 0.59
C TYR A 52 -4.36 -5.21 -0.33
N HIS A 53 -3.98 -4.56 -1.40
CA HIS A 53 -4.90 -3.84 -2.27
C HIS A 53 -5.63 -4.77 -3.24
N ARG A 54 -4.93 -5.30 -4.27
CA ARG A 54 -5.62 -6.04 -5.35
C ARG A 54 -6.07 -7.44 -4.92
N LEU A 55 -5.29 -8.16 -4.10
CA LEU A 55 -5.66 -9.51 -3.66
C LEU A 55 -6.69 -9.50 -2.54
N LEU A 56 -6.38 -8.86 -1.41
CA LEU A 56 -7.24 -8.93 -0.23
C LEU A 56 -8.42 -7.96 -0.28
N SER A 57 -8.22 -6.68 -0.69
CA SER A 57 -9.30 -5.70 -0.69
C SER A 57 -10.29 -5.95 -1.82
N HIS A 58 -9.79 -6.10 -3.05
CA HIS A 58 -10.63 -6.18 -4.26
C HIS A 58 -10.84 -7.58 -4.79
N ARG A 59 -10.08 -8.58 -4.29
CA ARG A 59 -10.15 -9.97 -4.75
C ARG A 59 -10.03 -10.08 -6.27
N SER A 60 -9.11 -9.30 -6.85
CA SER A 60 -8.96 -9.16 -8.30
C SER A 60 -8.36 -10.39 -8.97
N TYR A 61 -7.80 -11.31 -8.19
CA TYR A 61 -7.20 -12.57 -8.63
C TYR A 61 -7.05 -13.53 -7.45
N LYS A 62 -6.55 -14.73 -7.70
CA LYS A 62 -6.21 -15.74 -6.68
C LYS A 62 -4.78 -16.23 -6.83
N VAL A 63 -4.18 -16.61 -5.71
CA VAL A 63 -2.86 -17.29 -5.62
C VAL A 63 -2.94 -18.45 -4.61
N PRO A 64 -1.99 -19.41 -4.64
CA PRO A 64 -1.84 -20.40 -3.57
C PRO A 64 -1.62 -19.72 -2.21
N LYS A 65 -2.14 -20.32 -1.14
CA LYS A 65 -2.16 -19.70 0.19
C LYS A 65 -0.77 -19.36 0.74
N TRP A 66 0.22 -20.17 0.48
CA TRP A 66 1.61 -19.89 0.88
C TRP A 66 2.15 -18.62 0.20
N LEU A 67 1.80 -18.41 -1.08
CA LEU A 67 2.23 -17.21 -1.84
C LEU A 67 1.46 -15.97 -1.38
N GLU A 68 0.15 -16.12 -1.06
CA GLU A 68 -0.64 -15.05 -0.44
C GLU A 68 0.02 -14.54 0.84
N TYR A 69 0.40 -15.44 1.76
CA TYR A 69 1.05 -15.06 3.00
C TYR A 69 2.41 -14.41 2.78
N LEU A 70 3.19 -14.92 1.81
CA LEU A 70 4.47 -14.33 1.44
C LEU A 70 4.30 -12.91 0.87
N ILE A 71 3.36 -12.70 -0.05
CA ILE A 71 3.10 -11.37 -0.61
C ILE A 71 2.59 -10.42 0.47
N VAL A 72 1.58 -10.84 1.23
CA VAL A 72 0.94 -10.03 2.28
C VAL A 72 1.94 -9.64 3.39
N SER A 73 2.96 -10.46 3.65
CA SER A 73 3.98 -10.12 4.66
C SER A 73 4.74 -8.84 4.33
N GLY A 74 4.94 -8.50 3.06
CA GLY A 74 5.54 -7.24 2.67
C GLY A 74 4.78 -6.02 3.19
N GLY A 75 3.46 -6.09 3.34
CA GLY A 75 2.60 -5.03 3.87
C GLY A 75 2.79 -4.82 5.38
N TYR A 76 2.57 -5.83 6.23
CA TYR A 76 2.70 -5.62 7.68
C TYR A 76 4.15 -5.42 8.14
N LEU A 77 5.13 -5.91 7.38
CA LEU A 77 6.54 -5.65 7.67
C LEU A 77 6.96 -4.21 7.31
N CYS A 78 6.26 -3.51 6.43
CA CYS A 78 6.51 -2.09 6.14
C CYS A 78 5.58 -1.11 6.90
N LEU A 79 5.02 -1.53 8.03
CA LEU A 79 4.26 -0.67 8.94
C LEU A 79 2.83 -0.31 8.49
N GLU A 80 2.28 -0.99 7.48
CA GLU A 80 0.90 -0.77 7.01
C GLU A 80 -0.17 -1.34 7.97
N GLY A 81 0.23 -1.90 9.10
CA GLY A 81 -0.67 -2.51 10.07
C GLY A 81 -1.17 -3.88 9.65
N SER A 82 -2.22 -4.36 10.32
CA SER A 82 -2.77 -5.69 10.00
C SER A 82 -3.53 -5.71 8.68
N PRO A 83 -3.57 -6.86 7.97
CA PRO A 83 -4.36 -7.00 6.75
C PRO A 83 -5.84 -6.64 6.94
N ILE A 84 -6.45 -7.02 8.07
CA ILE A 84 -7.85 -6.70 8.37
C ILE A 84 -8.04 -5.19 8.52
N PHE A 85 -7.18 -4.50 9.27
CA PHE A 85 -7.25 -3.05 9.43
C PHE A 85 -7.17 -2.34 8.08
N TRP A 86 -6.15 -2.67 7.29
CA TRP A 86 -5.92 -2.04 5.99
C TRP A 86 -7.08 -2.24 5.02
N VAL A 87 -7.51 -3.49 4.86
CA VAL A 87 -8.61 -3.85 3.95
C VAL A 87 -9.93 -3.20 4.38
N THR A 88 -10.21 -3.17 5.68
CA THR A 88 -11.43 -2.54 6.20
C THR A 88 -11.43 -1.04 5.92
N THR A 89 -10.30 -0.36 6.18
CA THR A 89 -10.13 1.07 5.90
C THR A 89 -10.31 1.35 4.41
N HIS A 90 -9.68 0.55 3.55
CA HIS A 90 -9.75 0.73 2.11
C HIS A 90 -11.15 0.46 1.53
N ARG A 91 -11.84 -0.59 2.00
CA ARG A 91 -13.23 -0.86 1.59
C ARG A 91 -14.20 0.21 2.10
N ARG A 92 -13.93 0.83 3.26
CA ARG A 92 -14.67 1.99 3.75
C ARG A 92 -14.42 3.21 2.87
N HIS A 93 -13.16 3.46 2.47
CA HIS A 93 -12.82 4.53 1.53
C HIS A 93 -13.64 4.40 0.22
N HIS A 94 -13.63 3.24 -0.43
CA HIS A 94 -14.43 3.02 -1.64
C HIS A 94 -15.95 3.24 -1.44
N ARG A 95 -16.47 2.96 -0.26
CA ARG A 95 -17.90 3.19 0.05
C ARG A 95 -18.22 4.67 0.18
N TYR A 96 -17.32 5.46 0.72
CA TYR A 96 -17.53 6.85 1.09
C TYR A 96 -16.57 7.82 0.40
N SER A 97 -15.90 7.41 -0.68
CA SER A 97 -14.88 8.19 -1.37
C SER A 97 -15.30 9.64 -1.55
N ASP A 98 -14.52 10.57 -1.00
CA ASP A 98 -14.73 12.02 -1.00
C ASP A 98 -16.07 12.50 -0.40
N LYS A 99 -16.66 11.69 0.48
CA LYS A 99 -17.91 11.97 1.20
C LYS A 99 -17.70 11.86 2.70
N PRO A 100 -18.63 12.41 3.52
CA PRO A 100 -18.59 12.20 4.96
C PRO A 100 -18.49 10.70 5.31
N GLY A 101 -17.46 10.32 6.07
CA GLY A 101 -17.17 8.94 6.41
C GLY A 101 -15.97 8.33 5.66
N ASP A 102 -15.43 9.02 4.67
CA ASP A 102 -14.15 8.66 4.06
C ASP A 102 -13.03 8.79 5.10
N PRO A 103 -12.21 7.73 5.34
CA PRO A 103 -11.18 7.79 6.34
C PRO A 103 -10.05 8.79 6.04
N HIS A 104 -9.75 9.07 4.77
CA HIS A 104 -8.54 9.82 4.40
C HIS A 104 -8.70 10.75 3.19
N SER A 105 -9.91 11.29 2.97
CA SER A 105 -10.10 12.26 1.90
C SER A 105 -9.24 13.53 2.08
N PRO A 106 -8.57 14.03 1.00
CA PRO A 106 -7.86 15.29 1.04
C PRO A 106 -8.79 16.51 1.18
N LEU A 107 -10.09 16.36 1.01
CA LEU A 107 -11.09 17.38 1.30
C LEU A 107 -11.13 17.75 2.79
N ASP A 108 -10.75 16.83 3.68
CA ASP A 108 -10.58 17.05 5.13
C ASP A 108 -9.22 17.67 5.48
N GLY A 109 -8.40 17.96 4.50
CA GLY A 109 -7.08 18.59 4.61
C GLY A 109 -5.93 17.68 4.21
N GLN A 110 -4.87 18.28 3.69
CA GLN A 110 -3.72 17.54 3.14
C GLN A 110 -2.98 16.70 4.19
N TRP A 111 -2.76 17.27 5.38
CA TRP A 111 -2.17 16.53 6.49
C TRP A 111 -3.06 15.36 6.92
N HIS A 112 -4.39 15.56 6.92
CA HIS A 112 -5.33 14.50 7.21
C HIS A 112 -5.18 13.36 6.21
N ALA A 113 -5.27 13.61 4.91
CA ALA A 113 -5.17 12.59 3.86
C ALA A 113 -3.83 11.85 3.88
N PHE A 114 -2.71 12.56 4.13
CA PHE A 114 -1.38 11.95 4.15
C PHE A 114 -1.17 11.06 5.36
N LEU A 115 -1.25 11.59 6.58
CA LEU A 115 -0.89 10.85 7.80
C LEU A 115 -1.86 11.09 8.96
N GLY A 116 -2.50 12.26 9.01
CA GLY A 116 -3.30 12.71 10.16
C GLY A 116 -4.51 11.83 10.46
N TRP A 117 -5.07 11.19 9.45
CA TRP A 117 -6.22 10.29 9.58
C TRP A 117 -5.97 9.10 10.52
N MET A 118 -4.74 8.59 10.54
CA MET A 118 -4.36 7.44 11.40
C MET A 118 -4.47 7.74 12.89
N TYR A 119 -4.59 9.01 13.27
CA TYR A 119 -4.60 9.48 14.65
C TYR A 119 -5.94 10.09 15.07
N LYS A 120 -6.92 10.20 14.15
CA LYS A 120 -8.25 10.70 14.47
C LYS A 120 -9.13 9.56 14.99
N PRO A 121 -9.66 9.63 16.23
CA PRO A 121 -10.55 8.59 16.78
C PRO A 121 -11.81 8.37 15.93
N THR A 122 -12.30 9.42 15.25
CA THR A 122 -13.50 9.36 14.40
C THR A 122 -13.31 8.55 13.12
N VAL A 123 -12.06 8.30 12.73
CA VAL A 123 -11.73 7.50 11.54
C VAL A 123 -11.55 6.03 11.90
N LEU A 124 -11.34 5.72 13.19
CA LEU A 124 -11.17 4.35 13.64
C LEU A 124 -12.45 3.53 13.38
N ILE A 125 -12.24 2.40 12.74
CA ILE A 125 -13.32 1.49 12.39
C ILE A 125 -13.60 0.59 13.59
N SER A 126 -14.88 0.44 13.96
CA SER A 126 -15.26 -0.45 15.04
C SER A 126 -15.04 -1.92 14.67
N ALA A 127 -14.95 -2.77 15.70
CA ALA A 127 -14.86 -4.21 15.51
C ALA A 127 -16.03 -4.80 14.70
N GLU A 128 -17.22 -4.27 14.93
CA GLU A 128 -18.43 -4.70 14.23
C GLU A 128 -18.39 -4.29 12.76
N GLU A 129 -18.07 -3.03 12.49
CA GLU A 129 -17.91 -2.52 11.12
C GLU A 129 -16.81 -3.28 10.36
N SER A 130 -15.69 -3.57 11.02
CA SER A 130 -14.60 -4.34 10.47
C SER A 130 -15.04 -5.75 10.06
N ARG A 131 -15.83 -6.44 10.88
CA ARG A 131 -16.39 -7.75 10.55
C ARG A 131 -17.37 -7.71 9.37
N VAL A 132 -18.12 -6.62 9.24
CA VAL A 132 -19.04 -6.40 8.11
C VAL A 132 -18.27 -6.12 6.82
N LEU A 133 -17.21 -5.30 6.89
CA LEU A 133 -16.46 -4.88 5.71
C LEU A 133 -15.45 -5.95 5.24
N ALA A 134 -14.87 -6.75 6.14
CA ALA A 134 -13.86 -7.76 5.80
C ALA A 134 -14.16 -9.17 6.34
N PRO A 135 -15.40 -9.71 6.17
CA PRO A 135 -15.80 -11.01 6.75
C PRO A 135 -14.97 -12.18 6.22
N ASP A 136 -14.44 -12.06 5.04
CA ASP A 136 -13.55 -13.01 4.39
C ASP A 136 -12.19 -13.15 5.12
N LEU A 137 -11.60 -12.04 5.56
CA LEU A 137 -10.32 -12.03 6.25
C LEU A 137 -10.45 -12.58 7.69
N TYR A 138 -11.60 -12.40 8.32
CA TYR A 138 -11.86 -12.98 9.64
C TYR A 138 -11.97 -14.52 9.65
N ARG A 139 -12.05 -15.17 8.49
CA ARG A 139 -11.97 -16.64 8.37
C ARG A 139 -10.55 -17.16 8.40
N ASP A 140 -9.56 -16.29 8.16
CA ASP A 140 -8.16 -16.64 8.12
C ASP A 140 -7.52 -16.52 9.52
N GLN A 141 -6.85 -17.58 9.97
CA GLN A 141 -6.23 -17.61 11.31
C GLN A 141 -5.08 -16.63 11.45
N LEU A 142 -4.22 -16.50 10.41
CA LEU A 142 -3.09 -15.58 10.44
C LEU A 142 -3.56 -14.13 10.49
N TYR A 143 -4.55 -13.77 9.67
CA TYR A 143 -5.05 -12.40 9.64
C TYR A 143 -5.74 -12.01 10.94
N ARG A 144 -6.48 -12.93 11.58
CA ARG A 144 -7.04 -12.71 12.92
C ARG A 144 -5.94 -12.56 13.98
N PHE A 145 -4.89 -13.37 13.91
CA PHE A 145 -3.76 -13.27 14.83
C PHE A 145 -3.06 -11.93 14.72
N LEU A 146 -2.85 -11.42 13.51
CA LEU A 146 -2.24 -10.12 13.26
C LEU A 146 -3.13 -8.94 13.67
N HIS A 147 -4.45 -9.16 13.85
CA HIS A 147 -5.46 -8.15 14.15
C HIS A 147 -5.96 -8.29 15.59
N VAL A 148 -5.15 -7.84 16.53
CA VAL A 148 -5.41 -7.97 17.96
C VAL A 148 -6.28 -6.82 18.47
N ASN A 149 -7.55 -7.09 18.76
CA ASN A 149 -8.45 -6.22 19.54
C ASN A 149 -8.98 -4.93 18.95
N HIS A 150 -9.12 -4.77 17.64
CA HIS A 150 -9.93 -3.70 17.03
C HIS A 150 -9.71 -2.27 17.59
N SER A 151 -8.49 -1.95 18.02
CA SER A 151 -8.13 -0.67 18.61
C SER A 151 -6.74 -0.25 18.14
N HIS A 152 -6.24 0.88 18.65
CA HIS A 152 -4.85 1.31 18.43
C HIS A 152 -3.79 0.23 18.72
N LYS A 153 -4.17 -0.86 19.38
CA LYS A 153 -3.29 -1.99 19.70
C LYS A 153 -3.06 -2.93 18.51
N ASP A 154 -3.91 -2.89 17.49
CA ASP A 154 -3.76 -3.75 16.30
C ASP A 154 -2.47 -3.45 15.54
N GLY A 155 -2.09 -2.17 15.47
CA GLY A 155 -0.81 -1.76 14.92
C GLY A 155 0.40 -2.19 15.74
N LEU A 156 0.24 -2.42 17.06
CA LEU A 156 1.37 -2.73 17.95
C LEU A 156 1.95 -4.12 17.70
N LEU A 157 1.14 -5.12 17.39
CA LEU A 157 1.65 -6.46 17.08
C LEU A 157 2.43 -6.46 15.76
N CYS A 158 1.87 -5.89 14.70
CA CYS A 158 2.56 -5.76 13.42
C CYS A 158 3.84 -4.90 13.55
N LEU A 159 3.81 -3.85 14.36
CA LEU A 159 4.99 -3.05 14.69
C LEU A 159 6.05 -3.88 15.43
N ALA A 160 5.65 -4.69 16.42
CA ALA A 160 6.58 -5.55 17.15
C ALA A 160 7.22 -6.59 16.23
N ILE A 161 6.43 -7.25 15.36
CA ILE A 161 6.93 -8.18 14.34
C ILE A 161 7.92 -7.46 13.41
N SER A 162 7.58 -6.25 12.96
CA SER A 162 8.41 -5.42 12.09
C SER A 162 9.74 -5.02 12.76
N ILE A 163 9.73 -4.75 14.08
CA ILE A 163 10.94 -4.46 14.86
C ILE A 163 11.82 -5.72 14.97
N VAL A 164 11.23 -6.86 15.31
CA VAL A 164 11.97 -8.14 15.41
C VAL A 164 12.59 -8.52 14.05
N TYR A 165 11.85 -8.36 12.98
CA TYR A 165 12.35 -8.56 11.61
C TYR A 165 13.58 -7.69 11.33
N ARG A 166 13.53 -6.40 11.65
CA ARG A 166 14.64 -5.46 11.45
C ARG A 166 15.81 -5.71 12.37
N ALA A 167 15.55 -6.12 13.60
CA ALA A 167 16.62 -6.57 14.51
C ALA A 167 17.34 -7.78 13.93
N ALA A 168 16.62 -8.76 13.39
CA ALA A 168 17.21 -9.91 12.74
C ALA A 168 18.07 -9.49 11.53
N ILE A 169 17.59 -8.58 10.68
CA ILE A 169 18.39 -8.04 9.56
C ILE A 169 19.67 -7.38 10.07
N TRP A 170 19.58 -6.56 11.10
CA TRP A 170 20.75 -5.90 11.68
C TRP A 170 21.80 -6.93 12.16
N PHE A 171 21.38 -7.94 12.92
CA PHE A 171 22.29 -8.92 13.49
C PHE A 171 22.85 -9.91 12.45
N LEU A 172 22.07 -10.27 11.43
CA LEU A 172 22.48 -11.24 10.41
C LEU A 172 23.26 -10.62 9.25
N PHE A 173 22.91 -9.40 8.84
CA PHE A 173 23.42 -8.79 7.60
C PHE A 173 24.12 -7.44 7.83
N GLY A 174 24.07 -6.90 9.03
CA GLY A 174 24.78 -5.68 9.42
C GLY A 174 24.08 -4.38 9.02
N PRO A 175 24.73 -3.23 9.36
CA PRO A 175 24.09 -1.92 9.31
C PRO A 175 23.74 -1.41 7.92
N VAL A 176 24.50 -1.78 6.88
CA VAL A 176 24.23 -1.31 5.51
C VAL A 176 22.93 -1.90 4.97
N VAL A 177 22.73 -3.22 5.16
CA VAL A 177 21.51 -3.94 4.73
C VAL A 177 20.31 -3.45 5.54
N PHE A 178 20.48 -3.30 6.85
CA PHE A 178 19.46 -2.74 7.72
C PHE A 178 19.01 -1.32 7.30
N ALA A 179 19.96 -0.43 7.04
CA ALA A 179 19.65 0.95 6.65
C ALA A 179 18.93 1.01 5.29
N ALA A 180 19.36 0.19 4.34
CA ALA A 180 18.76 0.10 3.02
C ALA A 180 17.31 -0.43 3.09
N GLU A 181 17.08 -1.49 3.86
CA GLU A 181 15.75 -2.08 4.08
C GLU A 181 14.82 -1.12 4.81
N LEU A 182 15.31 -0.48 5.87
CA LEU A 182 14.52 0.48 6.64
C LEU A 182 14.09 1.67 5.78
N LEU A 183 15.00 2.24 4.98
CA LEU A 183 14.66 3.33 4.07
C LEU A 183 13.66 2.87 3.00
N ALA A 184 13.86 1.69 2.43
CA ALA A 184 12.94 1.11 1.44
C ALA A 184 11.53 0.91 2.01
N SER A 185 11.42 0.39 3.23
CA SER A 185 10.12 0.19 3.88
C SER A 185 9.42 1.52 4.19
N ILE A 186 10.17 2.56 4.61
CA ILE A 186 9.59 3.90 4.81
C ILE A 186 9.08 4.48 3.49
N CYS A 187 9.84 4.35 2.40
CA CYS A 187 9.40 4.80 1.08
C CYS A 187 8.16 4.02 0.61
N ALA A 188 8.13 2.70 0.81
CA ALA A 188 6.97 1.88 0.46
C ALA A 188 5.73 2.24 1.30
N PHE A 189 5.89 2.47 2.61
CA PHE A 189 4.83 2.96 3.49
C PHE A 189 4.26 4.31 3.04
N CYS A 190 5.09 5.20 2.53
CA CYS A 190 4.62 6.50 2.04
C CYS A 190 3.87 6.40 0.70
N ALA A 191 4.05 5.36 -0.09
CA ALA A 191 3.45 5.26 -1.42
C ALA A 191 1.90 5.32 -1.42
N PRO A 192 1.14 4.54 -0.64
CA PRO A 192 -0.31 4.67 -0.55
C PRO A 192 -0.75 6.01 0.04
N LEU A 193 0.05 6.61 0.94
CA LEU A 193 -0.24 7.93 1.50
C LEU A 193 -0.15 9.04 0.43
N LEU A 194 0.76 8.90 -0.54
CA LEU A 194 0.84 9.79 -1.71
C LEU A 194 -0.38 9.60 -2.62
N VAL A 195 -0.89 8.38 -2.78
CA VAL A 195 -2.13 8.11 -3.51
C VAL A 195 -3.30 8.84 -2.85
N ASN A 196 -3.50 8.68 -1.54
CA ASN A 196 -4.55 9.37 -0.79
C ASN A 196 -4.45 10.89 -0.93
N LEU A 197 -3.22 11.44 -0.85
CA LEU A 197 -2.98 12.88 -0.86
C LEU A 197 -3.18 13.49 -2.26
N TYR A 198 -2.71 12.84 -3.32
CA TYR A 198 -2.60 13.45 -4.63
C TYR A 198 -3.62 12.95 -5.65
N CYS A 199 -4.07 11.68 -5.53
CA CYS A 199 -4.97 11.10 -6.51
C CYS A 199 -6.46 11.41 -6.25
N HIS A 200 -6.79 12.28 -5.30
CA HIS A 200 -8.12 12.84 -5.06
C HIS A 200 -8.13 14.38 -5.13
N LYS A 201 -7.11 14.98 -5.77
CA LYS A 201 -7.04 16.43 -5.98
C LYS A 201 -7.47 16.78 -7.39
N PRO A 202 -8.53 17.60 -7.58
CA PRO A 202 -9.02 18.00 -8.91
C PRO A 202 -7.98 18.69 -9.78
N GLU A 203 -6.98 19.34 -9.18
CA GLU A 203 -5.92 20.10 -9.87
C GLU A 203 -4.82 19.20 -10.46
N LEU A 204 -4.80 17.91 -10.10
CA LEU A 204 -3.74 17.01 -10.50
C LEU A 204 -4.25 15.89 -11.42
N GLY A 205 -3.41 15.52 -12.39
CA GLY A 205 -3.68 14.41 -13.27
C GLY A 205 -4.95 14.60 -14.14
N TYR A 206 -5.61 13.48 -14.43
CA TYR A 206 -6.81 13.48 -15.27
C TYR A 206 -7.81 12.42 -14.79
N GLN A 207 -9.06 12.57 -15.18
CA GLN A 207 -10.09 11.54 -15.09
C GLN A 207 -10.32 10.92 -16.46
N THR A 208 -10.35 9.58 -16.49
CA THR A 208 -10.80 8.82 -17.67
C THR A 208 -12.29 8.49 -17.58
N TYR A 209 -12.78 8.32 -16.33
CA TYR A 209 -14.14 7.86 -16.07
C TYR A 209 -14.82 8.71 -14.99
N ALA A 210 -16.12 8.98 -15.16
CA ALA A 210 -16.96 9.63 -14.17
C ALA A 210 -17.32 8.65 -13.05
N CYS A 211 -16.58 8.67 -11.92
CA CYS A 211 -16.77 7.76 -10.79
C CYS A 211 -17.70 8.30 -9.69
N GLY A 212 -18.07 9.59 -9.78
CA GLY A 212 -18.84 10.27 -8.73
C GLY A 212 -18.01 10.66 -7.50
N ASP A 213 -16.69 10.62 -7.61
CA ASP A 213 -15.68 11.09 -6.66
C ASP A 213 -14.61 11.93 -7.37
N GLN A 214 -13.59 12.39 -6.63
CA GLN A 214 -12.51 13.25 -7.16
C GLN A 214 -11.28 12.44 -7.59
N SER A 215 -11.38 11.11 -7.70
CA SER A 215 -10.25 10.26 -8.09
C SER A 215 -9.61 10.67 -9.42
N ARG A 216 -8.27 10.64 -9.49
CA ARG A 216 -7.45 11.11 -10.62
C ARG A 216 -6.39 10.08 -10.98
N ASN A 217 -6.05 10.01 -12.27
CA ASN A 217 -4.88 9.31 -12.77
C ASN A 217 -3.68 10.26 -12.70
N VAL A 218 -2.72 9.97 -11.82
CA VAL A 218 -1.52 10.78 -11.59
C VAL A 218 -0.27 9.95 -11.88
N TRP A 219 0.33 10.16 -13.05
CA TRP A 219 1.38 9.31 -13.61
C TRP A 219 2.62 9.12 -12.72
N TRP A 220 3.10 10.19 -12.09
CA TRP A 220 4.29 10.10 -11.24
C TRP A 220 4.00 9.36 -9.91
N VAL A 221 2.79 9.49 -9.36
CA VAL A 221 2.34 8.68 -8.24
C VAL A 221 2.25 7.22 -8.67
N ALA A 222 1.73 6.93 -9.87
CA ALA A 222 1.65 5.57 -10.39
C ALA A 222 3.02 4.89 -10.51
N ILE A 223 4.05 5.63 -10.93
CA ILE A 223 5.42 5.09 -10.97
C ILE A 223 5.91 4.75 -9.56
N LEU A 224 5.77 5.66 -8.61
CA LEU A 224 6.22 5.47 -7.23
C LEU A 224 5.40 4.41 -6.48
N SER A 225 4.14 4.20 -6.82
CA SER A 225 3.22 3.26 -6.16
C SER A 225 2.91 2.02 -6.98
N PHE A 226 3.78 1.62 -7.92
CA PHE A 226 3.65 0.40 -8.72
C PHE A 226 2.36 0.29 -9.54
N GLY A 227 1.75 1.42 -9.90
CA GLY A 227 0.53 1.50 -10.71
C GLY A 227 -0.71 2.01 -9.97
N GLU A 228 -0.65 2.20 -8.64
CA GLU A 228 -1.80 2.63 -7.84
C GLU A 228 -2.23 4.09 -8.13
N GLY A 229 -1.34 4.91 -8.70
CA GLY A 229 -1.66 6.27 -9.15
C GLY A 229 -2.57 6.34 -10.38
N TRP A 230 -2.87 5.22 -11.04
CA TRP A 230 -3.98 5.11 -12.01
C TRP A 230 -5.31 4.99 -11.27
N HIS A 231 -5.56 5.93 -10.40
CA HIS A 231 -6.54 5.81 -9.32
C HIS A 231 -7.98 6.05 -9.77
N ASN A 232 -8.19 6.90 -10.77
CA ASN A 232 -9.50 7.05 -11.39
C ASN A 232 -9.92 5.78 -12.15
N ASN A 233 -9.01 5.16 -12.89
CA ASN A 233 -9.27 3.87 -13.52
C ASN A 233 -9.65 2.80 -12.47
N HIS A 234 -8.93 2.81 -11.33
CA HIS A 234 -9.20 1.91 -10.22
C HIS A 234 -10.58 2.16 -9.59
N HIS A 235 -10.94 3.41 -9.29
CA HIS A 235 -12.26 3.75 -8.72
C HIS A 235 -13.41 3.40 -9.64
N ALA A 236 -13.24 3.55 -10.95
CA ALA A 236 -14.22 3.13 -11.94
C ALA A 236 -14.37 1.60 -12.02
N LEU A 237 -13.27 0.86 -11.83
CA LEU A 237 -13.18 -0.59 -12.04
C LEU A 237 -12.44 -1.28 -10.87
N PRO A 238 -12.94 -1.19 -9.62
CA PRO A 238 -12.20 -1.57 -8.43
C PRO A 238 -11.83 -3.06 -8.38
N GLN A 239 -12.57 -3.92 -9.06
CA GLN A 239 -12.26 -5.35 -9.14
C GLN A 239 -11.24 -5.71 -10.23
N SER A 240 -10.79 -4.77 -11.05
CA SER A 240 -9.78 -5.03 -12.06
C SER A 240 -8.42 -5.33 -11.42
N ALA A 241 -7.74 -6.37 -11.92
CA ALA A 241 -6.35 -6.64 -11.56
C ALA A 241 -5.35 -5.72 -12.27
N ARG A 242 -5.80 -4.98 -13.30
CA ARG A 242 -5.02 -4.03 -14.07
C ARG A 242 -5.59 -2.63 -13.89
N PHE A 243 -4.77 -1.68 -13.50
CA PHE A 243 -5.16 -0.27 -13.30
C PHE A 243 -4.68 0.62 -14.45
N GLY A 244 -3.50 0.37 -15.01
CA GLY A 244 -3.04 1.05 -16.21
C GLY A 244 -3.79 0.54 -17.46
N LEU A 245 -4.85 1.25 -17.87
CA LEU A 245 -5.74 0.85 -18.98
C LEU A 245 -5.39 1.56 -20.29
N GLY A 246 -4.87 2.77 -20.21
CA GLY A 246 -4.48 3.60 -21.35
C GLY A 246 -3.09 3.27 -21.91
N LYS A 247 -2.81 3.80 -23.11
CA LYS A 247 -1.47 3.72 -23.69
C LYS A 247 -0.47 4.53 -22.85
N GLY A 248 0.62 3.90 -22.41
CA GLY A 248 1.64 4.55 -21.57
C GLY A 248 1.34 4.55 -20.09
N GLU A 249 0.22 4.03 -19.65
CA GLU A 249 -0.10 3.83 -18.24
C GLU A 249 0.62 2.60 -17.70
N PHE A 250 1.87 2.79 -17.27
CA PHE A 250 2.73 1.73 -16.74
C PHE A 250 2.21 1.23 -15.38
N ASP A 251 1.93 -0.06 -15.29
CA ASP A 251 1.41 -0.74 -14.10
C ASP A 251 2.32 -1.91 -13.72
N PHE A 252 3.28 -1.65 -12.83
CA PHE A 252 4.26 -2.65 -12.40
C PHE A 252 3.59 -3.84 -11.69
N THR A 253 2.55 -3.57 -10.89
CA THR A 253 1.80 -4.63 -10.21
C THR A 253 1.14 -5.57 -11.22
N TRP A 254 0.55 -5.04 -12.27
CA TRP A 254 0.01 -5.85 -13.36
C TRP A 254 1.07 -6.67 -14.10
N MET A 255 2.23 -6.09 -14.33
CA MET A 255 3.36 -6.83 -14.93
C MET A 255 3.82 -7.97 -14.04
N SER A 256 3.92 -7.74 -12.73
CA SER A 256 4.27 -8.76 -11.73
C SER A 256 3.26 -9.90 -11.69
N LEU A 257 1.95 -9.59 -11.79
CA LEU A 257 0.88 -10.60 -11.88
C LEU A 257 1.02 -11.46 -13.14
N ASN A 258 1.29 -10.84 -14.30
CA ASN A 258 1.52 -11.59 -15.53
C ASN A 258 2.76 -12.47 -15.45
N PHE A 259 3.83 -12.00 -14.82
CA PHE A 259 5.02 -12.79 -14.59
C PHE A 259 4.70 -14.04 -13.73
N LEU A 260 4.02 -13.89 -12.62
CA LEU A 260 3.61 -15.03 -11.78
C LEU A 260 2.64 -15.98 -12.49
N LYS A 261 1.79 -15.44 -13.38
CA LYS A 261 0.88 -16.25 -14.21
C LYS A 261 1.64 -17.21 -15.13
N LEU A 262 2.82 -16.82 -15.64
CA LEU A 262 3.64 -17.72 -16.48
C LEU A 262 4.04 -19.01 -15.73
N PHE A 263 4.12 -18.96 -14.40
CA PHE A 263 4.44 -20.10 -13.55
C PHE A 263 3.18 -20.80 -12.98
N GLY A 264 1.98 -20.43 -13.47
CA GLY A 264 0.73 -21.00 -12.98
C GLY A 264 0.38 -20.61 -11.53
N LEU A 265 1.04 -19.58 -10.97
CA LEU A 265 0.86 -19.14 -9.58
C LEU A 265 -0.30 -18.16 -9.39
N VAL A 266 -0.90 -17.65 -10.47
CA VAL A 266 -2.02 -16.72 -10.43
C VAL A 266 -3.17 -17.26 -11.27
N SER A 267 -4.36 -17.26 -10.68
CA SER A 267 -5.62 -17.68 -11.32
C SER A 267 -6.74 -16.67 -11.10
N ASP A 268 -7.89 -16.86 -11.75
CA ASP A 268 -9.11 -16.05 -11.60
C ASP A 268 -8.87 -14.54 -11.73
N ILE A 269 -8.01 -14.16 -12.67
CA ILE A 269 -7.66 -12.74 -12.90
C ILE A 269 -8.88 -12.02 -13.47
N ARG A 270 -9.35 -11.01 -12.75
CA ARG A 270 -10.45 -10.14 -13.17
C ARG A 270 -9.91 -8.96 -13.98
N LEU A 271 -10.46 -8.77 -15.16
CA LEU A 271 -10.16 -7.65 -16.04
C LEU A 271 -11.46 -6.91 -16.38
N PRO A 272 -11.37 -5.65 -16.82
CA PRO A 272 -12.53 -4.88 -17.27
C PRO A 272 -13.26 -5.61 -18.39
N LYS A 273 -14.58 -5.70 -18.30
CA LYS A 273 -15.41 -6.19 -19.41
C LYS A 273 -15.58 -5.08 -20.45
N LYS A 274 -15.52 -5.40 -21.74
CA LYS A 274 -15.64 -4.41 -22.82
C LYS A 274 -16.91 -3.58 -22.76
N ASN A 275 -18.05 -4.21 -22.45
CA ASN A 275 -19.34 -3.50 -22.27
C ASN A 275 -19.28 -2.47 -21.14
N LYS A 276 -18.60 -2.81 -20.01
CA LYS A 276 -18.46 -1.88 -18.88
C LYS A 276 -17.58 -0.69 -19.22
N LEU A 277 -16.52 -0.89 -19.99
CA LEU A 277 -15.68 0.21 -20.49
C LEU A 277 -16.50 1.14 -21.39
N ALA A 278 -17.26 0.59 -22.35
CA ALA A 278 -18.11 1.37 -23.24
C ALA A 278 -19.20 2.18 -22.47
N GLU A 279 -19.83 1.59 -21.45
CA GLU A 279 -20.77 2.27 -20.58
C GLU A 279 -20.14 3.49 -19.84
N LEU A 280 -18.91 3.32 -19.35
CA LEU A 280 -18.19 4.38 -18.65
C LEU A 280 -17.73 5.50 -19.59
N GLU A 281 -17.32 5.17 -20.83
CA GLU A 281 -16.94 6.14 -21.85
C GLU A 281 -18.14 6.97 -22.35
N THR A 282 -19.35 6.39 -22.39
CA THR A 282 -20.57 7.10 -22.80
C THR A 282 -21.16 7.98 -21.72
N ALA A 283 -20.91 7.70 -20.44
CA ALA A 283 -21.38 8.52 -19.33
C ALA A 283 -20.66 9.89 -19.23
N ASP A 284 -19.49 10.02 -19.84
CA ASP A 284 -18.68 11.27 -19.86
C ASP A 284 -19.16 12.31 -20.90
N VAL A 285 -20.11 11.96 -21.78
CA VAL A 285 -20.58 12.81 -22.91
C VAL A 285 -21.94 13.45 -22.63
N SER A 286 -22.56 13.21 -21.49
CA SER A 286 -23.84 13.77 -21.06
C SER A 286 -23.69 14.72 -19.90
#